data_10a0ea4a6d94763699f44c0b1f0e26c5
#
_entry.id   10a0ea4a6d94763699f44c0b1f0e26c5
#
_cell.length_a   1.000
_cell.length_b   1.000
_cell.length_c   1.000
_cell.angle_alpha   90.00
_cell.angle_beta   90.00
_cell.angle_gamma   90.00
#
_symmetry.space_group_name_H-M   'P 1'
#
loop_
_entity.id
_entity.type
_entity.pdbx_description
1 polymer ?
#
loop_
_entity_poly.entity_id
_entity_poly.type
_entity_poly.pdbx_seq_one_letter_code
_entity_poly.pdbx_strand_id
1 'polypeptide(L)'
;SENFLKKIGIDIDADTAQVKYSSSGASCTVTAMCLFEGRPIVNCLVTLNYSDTNLLLVSGTRPLTDASESASGSEMDAATAVMRLIAMLDDSGYLCSSITDVGHCYKMDVSASGTGTLTPLWRFSTDIGDFYINGITGKTETVTQNN
;
A
#
# COMPACT_ATOMS: atom_id res chain seq x y z
N SER A 1 17.37 3.28 -12.76
CA SER A 1 16.01 3.37 -12.17
C SER A 1 15.86 4.58 -11.25
N GLU A 2 16.77 4.83 -10.32
CA GLU A 2 16.68 5.96 -9.38
C GLU A 2 16.59 7.32 -10.08
N ASN A 3 17.46 7.57 -11.07
CA ASN A 3 17.43 8.82 -11.85
C ASN A 3 16.11 9.00 -12.62
N PHE A 4 15.44 7.90 -13.00
CA PHE A 4 14.16 7.97 -13.68
C PHE A 4 13.03 8.28 -12.68
N LEU A 5 13.02 7.63 -11.52
CA LEU A 5 12.06 7.90 -10.46
C LEU A 5 12.11 9.36 -10.01
N LYS A 6 13.31 9.92 -9.82
CA LYS A 6 13.49 11.36 -9.54
C LYS A 6 12.94 12.26 -10.64
N LYS A 7 13.14 11.90 -11.92
CA LYS A 7 12.61 12.68 -13.06
C LYS A 7 11.08 12.72 -13.10
N ILE A 8 10.43 11.68 -12.65
CA ILE A 8 8.96 11.62 -12.54
C ILE A 8 8.44 12.12 -11.18
N GLY A 9 9.32 12.73 -10.37
CA GLY A 9 9.00 13.35 -9.09
C GLY A 9 8.75 12.36 -7.96
N ILE A 10 9.28 11.15 -8.04
CA ILE A 10 9.37 10.23 -6.92
C ILE A 10 10.75 10.40 -6.30
N ASP A 11 10.80 11.09 -5.18
CA ASP A 11 12.02 11.14 -4.39
C ASP A 11 12.18 9.80 -3.67
N ILE A 12 13.37 9.20 -3.78
CA ILE A 12 13.69 7.88 -3.19
C ILE A 12 14.18 8.08 -1.76
N ASP A 13 13.82 9.18 -1.14
CA ASP A 13 14.08 9.36 0.27
C ASP A 13 13.26 8.35 1.08
N ALA A 14 13.86 7.76 2.12
CA ALA A 14 13.26 6.72 2.92
C ALA A 14 11.91 7.13 3.55
N ASP A 15 11.64 8.43 3.60
CA ASP A 15 10.40 8.98 4.15
C ASP A 15 9.26 9.12 3.12
N THR A 16 9.57 9.08 1.81
CA THR A 16 8.59 9.33 0.75
C THR A 16 8.30 8.13 -0.14
N ALA A 17 9.23 7.18 -0.27
CA ALA A 17 9.02 5.99 -1.07
C ALA A 17 9.83 4.77 -0.59
N GLN A 18 9.18 3.62 -0.55
CA GLN A 18 9.83 2.33 -0.38
C GLN A 18 10.08 1.69 -1.75
N VAL A 19 11.33 1.38 -2.08
CA VAL A 19 11.70 0.79 -3.37
C VAL A 19 12.06 -0.69 -3.19
N LYS A 20 11.44 -1.54 -4.00
CA LYS A 20 11.72 -2.98 -4.07
C LYS A 20 12.25 -3.34 -5.45
N TYR A 21 13.23 -4.25 -5.50
CA TYR A 21 13.82 -4.76 -6.73
C TYR A 21 13.57 -6.26 -6.83
N SER A 22 13.14 -6.69 -8.00
CA SER A 22 12.99 -8.12 -8.34
C SER A 22 13.63 -8.35 -9.70
N SER A 23 14.44 -9.40 -9.85
CA SER A 23 15.08 -9.74 -11.12
C SER A 23 14.89 -11.21 -11.44
N SER A 24 14.69 -11.52 -12.73
CA SER A 24 14.60 -12.87 -13.25
C SER A 24 15.24 -12.90 -14.65
N GLY A 25 16.43 -13.50 -14.75
CA GLY A 25 17.23 -13.48 -15.99
C GLY A 25 17.58 -12.07 -16.41
N ALA A 26 17.26 -11.70 -17.66
CA ALA A 26 17.46 -10.36 -18.22
C ALA A 26 16.39 -9.34 -17.81
N SER A 27 15.32 -9.78 -17.14
CA SER A 27 14.22 -8.92 -16.73
C SER A 27 14.42 -8.42 -15.31
N CYS A 28 14.15 -7.12 -15.09
CA CYS A 28 14.18 -6.49 -13.77
C CYS A 28 12.92 -5.66 -13.58
N THR A 29 12.27 -5.82 -12.43
CA THR A 29 11.14 -5.01 -12.00
C THR A 29 11.54 -4.18 -10.80
N VAL A 30 11.30 -2.88 -10.87
CA VAL A 30 11.49 -1.93 -9.77
C VAL A 30 10.12 -1.40 -9.39
N THR A 31 9.72 -1.60 -8.13
CA THR A 31 8.46 -1.09 -7.60
C THR A 31 8.76 -0.05 -6.52
N ALA A 32 8.25 1.16 -6.72
CA ALA A 32 8.30 2.25 -5.74
C ALA A 32 6.90 2.43 -5.14
N MET A 33 6.76 2.21 -3.85
CA MET A 33 5.53 2.43 -3.09
C MET A 33 5.60 3.77 -2.40
N CYS A 34 4.60 4.62 -2.59
CA CYS A 34 4.53 5.93 -1.93
C CYS A 34 4.29 5.75 -0.43
N LEU A 35 4.93 6.59 0.36
CA LEU A 35 4.75 6.67 1.81
C LEU A 35 4.06 7.98 2.19
N PHE A 36 3.29 7.94 3.26
CA PHE A 36 2.80 9.11 3.97
C PHE A 36 3.08 8.93 5.46
N GLU A 37 3.82 9.85 6.06
CA GLU A 37 4.29 9.75 7.46
C GLU A 37 5.00 8.42 7.77
N GLY A 38 5.83 7.96 6.85
CA GLY A 38 6.57 6.69 6.97
C GLY A 38 5.72 5.43 6.80
N ARG A 39 4.41 5.55 6.55
CA ARG A 39 3.49 4.42 6.34
C ARG A 39 3.19 4.23 4.85
N PRO A 40 3.20 3.01 4.32
CA PRO A 40 2.93 2.77 2.91
C PRO A 40 1.49 3.07 2.51
N ILE A 41 1.33 3.68 1.32
CA ILE A 41 0.03 3.83 0.67
C ILE A 41 -0.12 2.65 -0.29
N VAL A 42 -0.84 1.61 0.12
CA VAL A 42 -0.83 0.28 -0.51
C VAL A 42 -1.33 0.21 -1.95
N ASN A 43 -2.09 1.17 -2.40
CA ASN A 43 -2.55 1.30 -3.79
C ASN A 43 -1.89 2.44 -4.56
N CYS A 44 -0.83 3.04 -4.01
CA CYS A 44 0.00 4.05 -4.67
C CYS A 44 1.40 3.50 -4.91
N LEU A 45 1.56 2.78 -6.01
CA LEU A 45 2.85 2.28 -6.45
C LEU A 45 3.12 2.63 -7.90
N VAL A 46 4.40 2.78 -8.20
CA VAL A 46 4.91 2.90 -9.57
C VAL A 46 5.85 1.75 -9.84
N THR A 47 5.57 1.03 -10.91
CA THR A 47 6.34 -0.14 -11.35
C THR A 47 7.08 0.19 -12.64
N LEU A 48 8.37 -0.09 -12.66
CA LEU A 48 9.25 0.05 -13.81
C LEU A 48 9.71 -1.35 -14.23
N ASN A 49 9.41 -1.74 -15.46
CA ASN A 49 9.85 -3.02 -16.01
C ASN A 49 10.98 -2.79 -17.02
N TYR A 50 12.08 -3.50 -16.81
CA TYR A 50 13.27 -3.45 -17.67
C TYR A 50 13.52 -4.81 -18.32
N SER A 51 14.09 -4.79 -19.53
CA SER A 51 14.79 -5.93 -20.13
C SER A 51 16.21 -5.49 -20.41
N ASP A 52 17.16 -6.16 -19.82
CA ASP A 52 18.58 -5.76 -19.75
C ASP A 52 18.68 -4.33 -19.17
N THR A 53 19.12 -3.36 -19.98
CA THR A 53 19.22 -1.93 -19.59
C THR A 53 18.08 -1.06 -20.12
N ASN A 54 17.13 -1.65 -20.87
CA ASN A 54 16.06 -0.90 -21.52
C ASN A 54 14.80 -0.87 -20.67
N LEU A 55 14.29 0.34 -20.40
CA LEU A 55 12.98 0.52 -19.78
C LEU A 55 11.88 0.19 -20.79
N LEU A 56 11.07 -0.83 -20.48
CA LEU A 56 10.01 -1.32 -21.37
C LEU A 56 8.64 -0.71 -21.00
N LEU A 57 8.35 -0.62 -19.70
CA LEU A 57 7.04 -0.21 -19.22
C LEU A 57 7.17 0.58 -17.93
N VAL A 58 6.36 1.61 -17.80
CA VAL A 58 6.08 2.33 -16.56
C VAL A 58 4.58 2.26 -16.32
N SER A 59 4.17 1.76 -15.17
CA SER A 59 2.76 1.71 -14.77
C SER A 59 2.62 2.10 -13.30
N GLY A 60 1.42 2.54 -12.92
CA GLY A 60 1.11 2.81 -11.54
C GLY A 60 0.42 4.15 -11.29
N THR A 61 0.24 4.44 -10.01
CA THR A 61 -0.44 5.64 -9.52
C THR A 61 0.39 6.27 -8.40
N ARG A 62 0.46 7.60 -8.40
CA ARG A 62 1.05 8.36 -7.30
C ARG A 62 0.25 9.64 -7.02
N PRO A 63 0.23 10.15 -5.77
CA PRO A 63 -0.27 11.48 -5.51
C PRO A 63 0.63 12.54 -6.15
N LEU A 64 0.03 13.62 -6.66
CA LEU A 64 0.76 14.76 -7.27
C LEU A 64 0.94 15.94 -6.31
N THR A 65 0.26 15.93 -5.19
CA THR A 65 0.25 17.00 -4.18
C THR A 65 0.50 16.44 -2.80
N ASP A 66 1.01 17.27 -1.92
CA ASP A 66 1.14 16.94 -0.51
C ASP A 66 -0.22 16.69 0.13
N ALA A 67 -0.30 15.68 1.00
CA ALA A 67 -1.50 15.40 1.76
C ALA A 67 -1.62 16.42 2.90
N SER A 68 -2.82 16.95 3.11
CA SER A 68 -3.17 17.70 4.32
C SER A 68 -4.02 16.83 5.22
N GLU A 69 -3.76 16.89 6.52
CA GLU A 69 -4.55 16.16 7.51
C GLU A 69 -5.98 16.70 7.52
N SER A 70 -6.95 15.84 7.24
CA SER A 70 -8.35 16.12 7.56
C SER A 70 -8.71 15.29 8.79
N ALA A 71 -8.97 15.96 9.90
CA ALA A 71 -9.30 15.32 11.17
C ALA A 71 -10.49 14.37 11.02
N SER A 72 -10.27 13.09 11.19
CA SER A 72 -11.37 12.13 11.26
C SER A 72 -11.02 10.93 12.13
N GLY A 73 -11.54 10.96 13.37
CA GLY A 73 -11.58 9.80 14.24
C GLY A 73 -10.25 9.37 14.85
N SER A 74 -10.33 8.69 15.97
CA SER A 74 -9.18 8.02 16.59
C SER A 74 -8.97 6.67 15.91
N GLU A 75 -7.75 6.42 15.49
CA GLU A 75 -7.35 5.12 14.94
C GLU A 75 -7.37 4.05 16.06
N MET A 76 -7.96 2.89 15.77
CA MET A 76 -8.01 1.78 16.74
C MET A 76 -6.61 1.18 16.96
N ASP A 77 -6.41 0.61 18.14
CA ASP A 77 -5.18 -0.11 18.47
C ASP A 77 -5.08 -1.47 17.77
N ALA A 78 -3.88 -2.04 17.77
CA ALA A 78 -3.58 -3.32 17.12
C ALA A 78 -4.43 -4.47 17.68
N ALA A 79 -4.67 -4.51 18.99
CA ALA A 79 -5.42 -5.59 19.62
C ALA A 79 -6.89 -5.58 19.14
N THR A 80 -7.49 -4.38 19.08
CA THR A 80 -8.84 -4.20 18.54
C THR A 80 -8.90 -4.60 17.05
N ALA A 81 -7.91 -4.22 16.25
CA ALA A 81 -7.84 -4.57 14.84
C ALA A 81 -7.72 -6.10 14.63
N VAL A 82 -6.91 -6.79 15.43
CA VAL A 82 -6.80 -8.27 15.41
C VAL A 82 -8.15 -8.92 15.76
N MET A 83 -8.86 -8.42 16.76
CA MET A 83 -10.19 -8.96 17.11
C MET A 83 -11.19 -8.79 15.97
N ARG A 84 -11.13 -7.67 15.23
CA ARG A 84 -11.94 -7.45 14.03
C ARG A 84 -11.61 -8.42 12.91
N LEU A 85 -10.30 -8.68 12.70
CA LEU A 85 -9.85 -9.67 11.72
C LEU A 85 -10.39 -11.07 12.07
N ILE A 86 -10.23 -11.51 13.33
CA ILE A 86 -10.69 -12.84 13.77
C ILE A 86 -12.19 -12.98 13.56
N ALA A 87 -12.98 -11.99 13.95
CA ALA A 87 -14.43 -12.02 13.76
C ALA A 87 -14.80 -12.11 12.28
N MET A 88 -14.11 -11.37 11.40
CA MET A 88 -14.33 -11.42 9.95
C MET A 88 -13.97 -12.79 9.36
N LEU A 89 -12.85 -13.38 9.78
CA LEU A 89 -12.44 -14.71 9.30
C LEU A 89 -13.45 -15.78 9.70
N ASP A 90 -13.94 -15.72 10.94
CA ASP A 90 -14.95 -16.66 11.46
C ASP A 90 -16.28 -16.52 10.71
N ASP A 91 -16.77 -15.28 10.55
CA ASP A 91 -18.02 -14.99 9.81
C ASP A 91 -17.95 -15.41 8.34
N SER A 92 -16.75 -15.32 7.73
CA SER A 92 -16.53 -15.67 6.32
C SER A 92 -16.20 -17.15 6.10
N GLY A 93 -15.97 -17.91 7.17
CA GLY A 93 -15.57 -19.32 7.11
C GLY A 93 -14.15 -19.54 6.58
N TYR A 94 -13.30 -18.54 6.61
CA TYR A 94 -11.89 -18.67 6.23
C TYR A 94 -11.11 -19.39 7.34
N LEU A 95 -10.34 -20.40 6.95
CA LEU A 95 -9.40 -21.09 7.83
C LEU A 95 -8.02 -20.45 7.71
N CYS A 96 -7.72 -19.56 8.63
CA CYS A 96 -6.40 -18.93 8.76
C CYS A 96 -5.66 -19.56 9.94
N SER A 97 -4.46 -20.07 9.70
CA SER A 97 -3.65 -20.76 10.70
C SER A 97 -2.63 -19.85 11.37
N SER A 98 -2.21 -18.79 10.70
CA SER A 98 -1.19 -17.88 11.23
C SER A 98 -1.25 -16.47 10.63
N ILE A 99 -0.95 -15.49 11.47
CA ILE A 99 -0.64 -14.12 11.07
C ILE A 99 0.88 -13.99 11.10
N THR A 100 1.49 -13.67 9.96
CA THR A 100 2.95 -13.60 9.80
C THR A 100 3.48 -12.18 9.93
N ASP A 101 2.65 -11.17 9.65
CA ASP A 101 3.02 -9.76 9.78
C ASP A 101 1.78 -8.90 10.07
N VAL A 102 1.99 -7.84 10.84
CA VAL A 102 0.96 -6.83 11.16
C VAL A 102 1.58 -5.46 10.95
N GLY A 103 0.94 -4.62 10.16
CA GLY A 103 1.46 -3.29 9.89
C GLY A 103 0.38 -2.25 9.67
N HIS A 104 0.78 -0.99 9.86
CA HIS A 104 -0.02 0.16 9.49
C HIS A 104 0.24 0.55 8.04
N CYS A 105 -0.82 0.92 7.33
CA CYS A 105 -0.72 1.45 5.97
C CYS A 105 -1.89 2.42 5.70
N TYR A 106 -1.87 3.02 4.51
CA TYR A 106 -2.98 3.82 4.01
C TYR A 106 -3.50 3.24 2.70
N LYS A 107 -4.78 3.48 2.44
CA LYS A 107 -5.40 3.35 1.13
C LYS A 107 -5.77 4.74 0.64
N MET A 108 -5.45 5.07 -0.59
CA MET A 108 -5.85 6.31 -1.23
C MET A 108 -7.09 6.09 -2.08
N ASP A 109 -8.16 6.81 -1.79
CA ASP A 109 -9.34 6.90 -2.65
C ASP A 109 -9.34 8.26 -3.33
N VAL A 110 -9.48 8.30 -4.66
CA VAL A 110 -9.50 9.53 -5.46
C VAL A 110 -10.93 9.80 -5.91
N SER A 111 -11.44 10.97 -5.55
CA SER A 111 -12.76 11.43 -5.97
C SER A 111 -12.77 11.84 -7.45
N ALA A 112 -13.97 12.00 -8.03
CA ALA A 112 -14.12 12.51 -9.39
C ALA A 112 -13.56 13.93 -9.60
N SER A 113 -13.41 14.71 -8.52
CA SER A 113 -12.78 16.02 -8.54
C SER A 113 -11.26 15.99 -8.49
N GLY A 114 -10.66 14.79 -8.39
CA GLY A 114 -9.21 14.61 -8.26
C GLY A 114 -8.66 14.75 -6.84
N THR A 115 -9.54 14.95 -5.84
CA THR A 115 -9.11 15.01 -4.42
C THR A 115 -8.86 13.59 -3.92
N GLY A 116 -7.66 13.36 -3.39
CA GLY A 116 -7.29 12.11 -2.74
C GLY A 116 -7.60 12.13 -1.24
N THR A 117 -8.17 11.05 -0.72
CA THR A 117 -8.39 10.83 0.71
C THR A 117 -7.61 9.60 1.14
N LEU A 118 -6.81 9.73 2.21
CA LEU A 118 -6.09 8.61 2.80
C LEU A 118 -6.93 8.00 3.94
N THR A 119 -7.22 6.71 3.82
CA THR A 119 -7.89 5.92 4.85
C THR A 119 -6.84 5.10 5.58
N PRO A 120 -6.68 5.23 6.92
CA PRO A 120 -5.75 4.42 7.67
C PRO A 120 -6.25 2.98 7.76
N LEU A 121 -5.34 2.03 7.50
CA LEU A 121 -5.63 0.61 7.53
C LEU A 121 -4.63 -0.14 8.41
N TRP A 122 -5.11 -1.19 9.05
CA TRP A 122 -4.31 -2.27 9.55
C TRP A 122 -4.18 -3.35 8.47
N ARG A 123 -2.95 -3.68 8.07
CA ARG A 123 -2.65 -4.80 7.19
C ARG A 123 -2.24 -6.00 8.03
N PHE A 124 -2.81 -7.16 7.71
CA PHE A 124 -2.48 -8.44 8.27
C PHE A 124 -2.04 -9.38 7.16
N SER A 125 -0.78 -9.77 7.16
CA SER A 125 -0.30 -10.82 6.26
C SER A 125 -0.49 -12.16 6.94
N THR A 126 -1.16 -13.08 6.25
CA THR A 126 -1.51 -14.40 6.77
C THR A 126 -1.06 -15.51 5.83
N ASP A 127 -1.20 -16.75 6.26
CA ASP A 127 -0.94 -17.93 5.43
C ASP A 127 -1.90 -18.09 4.24
N ILE A 128 -3.03 -17.39 4.25
CA ILE A 128 -4.04 -17.41 3.17
C ILE A 128 -4.13 -16.09 2.38
N GLY A 129 -3.29 -15.11 2.69
CA GLY A 129 -3.22 -13.83 2.00
C GLY A 129 -3.24 -12.62 2.92
N ASP A 130 -3.28 -11.44 2.31
CA ASP A 130 -3.31 -10.16 3.03
C ASP A 130 -4.76 -9.71 3.26
N PHE A 131 -5.05 -9.28 4.50
CA PHE A 131 -6.31 -8.67 4.89
C PHE A 131 -6.10 -7.26 5.37
N TYR A 132 -7.10 -6.41 5.12
CA TYR A 132 -7.06 -5.01 5.49
C TYR A 132 -8.28 -4.65 6.32
N ILE A 133 -8.06 -4.04 7.47
CA ILE A 133 -9.11 -3.55 8.37
C ILE A 133 -9.00 -2.03 8.45
N ASN A 134 -10.08 -1.34 8.20
CA ASN A 134 -10.15 0.12 8.34
C ASN A 134 -9.88 0.51 9.79
N GLY A 135 -8.83 1.30 10.00
CA GLY A 135 -8.34 1.68 11.31
C GLY A 135 -9.32 2.54 12.14
N ILE A 136 -10.32 3.14 11.49
CA ILE A 136 -11.32 3.98 12.15
C ILE A 136 -12.63 3.22 12.36
N THR A 137 -13.13 2.56 11.31
CA THR A 137 -14.45 1.93 11.32
C THR A 137 -14.44 0.47 11.76
N GLY A 138 -13.29 -0.20 11.70
CA GLY A 138 -13.13 -1.63 11.94
C GLY A 138 -13.72 -2.55 10.87
N LYS A 139 -14.12 -1.98 9.72
CA LYS A 139 -14.64 -2.77 8.60
C LYS A 139 -13.49 -3.30 7.73
N THR A 140 -13.75 -4.43 7.09
CA THR A 140 -12.83 -4.97 6.08
C THR A 140 -12.78 -4.07 4.86
N GLU A 141 -11.59 -3.86 4.33
CA GLU A 141 -11.33 -3.08 3.11
C GLU A 141 -10.72 -3.97 2.03
N THR A 142 -11.17 -3.74 0.80
CA THR A 142 -10.53 -4.36 -0.37
C THR A 142 -9.51 -3.39 -0.94
N VAL A 143 -8.28 -3.86 -1.10
CA VAL A 143 -7.21 -3.10 -1.75
C VAL A 143 -6.94 -3.71 -3.11
N THR A 144 -7.30 -2.97 -4.17
CA THR A 144 -6.92 -3.34 -5.54
C THR A 144 -5.58 -2.67 -5.84
N GLN A 145 -4.57 -3.47 -6.07
CA GLN A 145 -3.30 -2.96 -6.61
C GLN A 145 -3.49 -2.74 -8.11
N ASN A 146 -3.46 -1.49 -8.55
CA ASN A 146 -3.46 -1.17 -9.98
C ASN A 146 -2.06 -1.51 -10.53
N ASN A 147 -1.95 -2.68 -11.12
CA ASN A 147 -0.77 -3.11 -11.87
C ASN A 147 -0.71 -2.43 -13.24
#